data_9efd58adda3acf86c44d201338871c69
#
_entry.id   9efd58adda3acf86c44d201338871c69
#
_cell.length_a   1.000
_cell.length_b   1.000
_cell.length_c   1.000
_cell.angle_alpha   90.00
_cell.angle_beta   90.00
_cell.angle_gamma   90.00
#
_symmetry.space_group_name_H-M   'P 1'
#
loop_
_entity.id
_entity.type
_entity.pdbx_description
1 polymer ?
#
loop_
_entity_poly.entity_id
_entity_poly.type
_entity_poly.pdbx_seq_one_letter_code
_entity_poly.pdbx_strand_id
1 'polypeptide(L)'
;MARPKSKIKKILFAVEIIVLLLFIGGLYVYGQLNSKLDKINQPVLDDSKIKVNQEVQDSIDSQESTLTGYTTYALFGIDHRDKNTALGGENSDTIIIASVNNDTKDVKLVSVYRDTLLNLGNDTYSKANAAYAYGEAEQAITMLNTNLDLNISEYATVNFNALTTIIDDLGGLDMDMSYAEIVHMNNYCVETSEETGKDYTPIELPDRPDDIEAVQYHYHLNGVQATSYCRIRYTASLDMGRTERQRRVIQMIVSKAKSAGLGKIFKIMDDVFPMVTTSMTKDEILQLLPTLIGYSVDDTTGFPSSFKFSNVKGSIIVPTTLESNVIELHKFLYGDEAYTPSATVLANSEKILEIVGGESSLDDKQATVEENTANDTVIFEKNGSGWSDTSGNYDSDDSGSADSSDGSSGGGNTDYDPDNSGGSSSGDDSGGDDGSGGDTTGGDTSGGDDGSGDYVDEGSGDDGGASSEAAAEADPSAA
;
A
#
# COMPACT_ATOMS: atom_id res chain seq x y z
N MET A 1 -75.49 -5.28 16.59
CA MET A 1 -74.37 -5.16 15.67
C MET A 1 -73.10 -5.52 16.41
N ALA A 2 -72.54 -6.70 16.21
CA ALA A 2 -71.33 -7.19 16.85
C ALA A 2 -70.13 -6.67 16.04
N ARG A 3 -69.30 -5.88 16.67
CA ARG A 3 -68.07 -5.28 16.04
C ARG A 3 -67.02 -6.36 15.72
N PRO A 4 -66.33 -6.29 14.59
CA PRO A 4 -65.32 -7.27 14.17
C PRO A 4 -63.97 -7.06 14.91
N LYS A 5 -63.97 -7.24 16.25
CA LYS A 5 -62.73 -7.12 17.08
C LYS A 5 -61.75 -8.29 16.88
N SER A 6 -62.17 -9.37 16.22
CA SER A 6 -61.34 -10.55 15.99
C SER A 6 -60.33 -10.43 14.83
N LYS A 7 -60.69 -9.71 13.77
CA LYS A 7 -59.81 -9.57 12.59
C LYS A 7 -58.62 -8.63 12.87
N ILE A 8 -58.85 -7.52 13.58
CA ILE A 8 -57.79 -6.53 13.92
C ILE A 8 -56.76 -7.17 14.87
N LYS A 9 -57.20 -7.97 15.87
CA LYS A 9 -56.26 -8.67 16.76
C LYS A 9 -55.41 -9.70 16.03
N LYS A 10 -55.93 -10.39 15.01
CA LYS A 10 -55.17 -11.33 14.19
C LYS A 10 -54.17 -10.63 13.28
N ILE A 11 -54.54 -9.47 12.74
CA ILE A 11 -53.63 -8.64 11.94
C ILE A 11 -52.50 -8.08 12.83
N LEU A 12 -52.82 -7.54 14.00
CA LEU A 12 -51.83 -7.06 14.96
C LEU A 12 -50.81 -8.14 15.36
N PHE A 13 -51.34 -9.33 15.70
CA PHE A 13 -50.51 -10.48 16.04
C PHE A 13 -49.63 -10.95 14.87
N ALA A 14 -50.13 -10.93 13.64
CA ALA A 14 -49.33 -11.22 12.46
C ALA A 14 -48.22 -10.20 12.24
N VAL A 15 -48.48 -8.90 12.47
CA VAL A 15 -47.49 -7.84 12.41
C VAL A 15 -46.42 -8.01 13.50
N GLU A 16 -46.83 -8.33 14.73
CA GLU A 16 -45.88 -8.62 15.83
C GLU A 16 -44.95 -9.79 15.51
N ILE A 17 -45.49 -10.88 14.91
CA ILE A 17 -44.66 -12.01 14.47
C ILE A 17 -43.69 -11.60 13.36
N ILE A 18 -44.13 -10.81 12.37
CA ILE A 18 -43.28 -10.34 11.31
C ILE A 18 -42.14 -9.45 11.86
N VAL A 19 -42.47 -8.51 12.76
CA VAL A 19 -41.46 -7.66 13.42
C VAL A 19 -40.47 -8.50 14.24
N LEU A 20 -40.99 -9.52 14.99
CA LEU A 20 -40.11 -10.41 15.73
C LEU A 20 -39.18 -11.23 14.82
N LEU A 21 -39.70 -11.73 13.69
CA LEU A 21 -38.87 -12.47 12.70
C LEU A 21 -37.83 -11.57 12.04
N LEU A 22 -38.18 -10.31 11.74
CA LEU A 22 -37.23 -9.32 11.22
C LEU A 22 -36.16 -9.00 12.27
N PHE A 23 -36.55 -8.87 13.53
CA PHE A 23 -35.63 -8.63 14.64
C PHE A 23 -34.66 -9.81 14.84
N ILE A 24 -35.17 -11.05 14.86
CA ILE A 24 -34.35 -12.27 14.94
C ILE A 24 -33.43 -12.38 13.72
N GLY A 25 -33.94 -12.11 12.52
CA GLY A 25 -33.17 -12.06 11.30
C GLY A 25 -32.02 -11.00 11.37
N GLY A 26 -32.34 -9.81 11.88
CA GLY A 26 -31.37 -8.76 12.12
C GLY A 26 -30.26 -9.16 13.12
N LEU A 27 -30.65 -9.77 14.25
CA LEU A 27 -29.68 -10.29 15.23
C LEU A 27 -28.80 -11.41 14.65
N TYR A 28 -29.39 -12.28 13.83
CA TYR A 28 -28.62 -13.33 13.15
C TYR A 28 -27.59 -12.75 12.18
N VAL A 29 -28.00 -11.79 11.34
CA VAL A 29 -27.11 -11.09 10.41
C VAL A 29 -26.01 -10.35 11.17
N TYR A 30 -26.37 -9.63 12.24
CA TYR A 30 -25.40 -8.95 13.10
C TYR A 30 -24.38 -9.93 13.72
N GLY A 31 -24.85 -11.07 14.24
CA GLY A 31 -23.96 -12.10 14.78
C GLY A 31 -23.01 -12.71 13.74
N GLN A 32 -23.51 -12.92 12.50
CA GLN A 32 -22.67 -13.39 11.39
C GLN A 32 -21.62 -12.34 11.01
N LEU A 33 -21.99 -11.07 10.89
CA LEU A 33 -21.08 -9.98 10.60
C LEU A 33 -20.00 -9.85 11.65
N ASN A 34 -20.37 -9.83 12.93
CA ASN A 34 -19.42 -9.72 14.03
C ASN A 34 -18.41 -10.88 14.05
N SER A 35 -18.88 -12.11 13.83
CA SER A 35 -18.00 -13.29 13.74
C SER A 35 -17.01 -13.23 12.56
N LYS A 36 -17.38 -12.58 11.46
CA LYS A 36 -16.48 -12.39 10.31
C LYS A 36 -15.45 -11.31 10.57
N LEU A 37 -15.86 -10.22 11.22
CA LEU A 37 -14.96 -9.15 11.65
C LEU A 37 -13.91 -9.61 12.68
N ASP A 38 -14.19 -10.67 13.44
CA ASP A 38 -13.22 -11.32 14.34
C ASP A 38 -11.99 -11.91 13.61
N LYS A 39 -12.07 -12.07 12.30
CA LYS A 39 -11.01 -12.63 11.46
C LYS A 39 -10.00 -11.58 10.98
N ILE A 40 -10.35 -10.30 11.00
CA ILE A 40 -9.48 -9.21 10.55
C ILE A 40 -8.37 -9.03 11.59
N ASN A 41 -7.16 -8.85 11.11
CA ASN A 41 -6.05 -8.45 11.96
C ASN A 41 -6.19 -6.95 12.28
N GLN A 42 -6.48 -6.62 13.53
CA GLN A 42 -6.71 -5.25 14.00
C GLN A 42 -5.65 -4.87 15.05
N PRO A 43 -4.41 -4.54 14.65
CA PRO A 43 -3.42 -4.02 15.57
C PRO A 43 -3.90 -2.67 16.12
N VAL A 44 -3.65 -2.45 17.40
CA VAL A 44 -3.90 -1.13 18.00
C VAL A 44 -2.77 -0.22 17.57
N LEU A 45 -3.10 0.82 16.81
CA LEU A 45 -2.15 1.87 16.48
C LEU A 45 -1.76 2.64 17.76
N ASP A 46 -0.52 3.01 17.83
CA ASP A 46 -0.04 3.94 18.83
C ASP A 46 -0.17 5.37 18.25
N ASP A 47 -1.31 6.00 18.52
CA ASP A 47 -1.61 7.35 18.04
C ASP A 47 -0.52 8.37 18.38
N SER A 48 0.26 8.11 19.46
CA SER A 48 1.37 8.99 19.85
C SER A 48 2.54 8.97 18.87
N LYS A 49 2.60 7.96 18.01
CA LYS A 49 3.62 7.83 16.95
C LYS A 49 3.18 8.42 15.61
N ILE A 50 1.86 8.56 15.41
CA ILE A 50 1.33 9.18 14.20
C ILE A 50 1.40 10.69 14.35
N LYS A 51 2.19 11.33 13.49
CA LYS A 51 2.36 12.78 13.52
C LYS A 51 1.45 13.43 12.47
N VAL A 52 0.86 14.54 12.85
CA VAL A 52 0.15 15.48 11.99
C VAL A 52 0.83 16.84 12.16
N ASN A 53 0.96 17.61 11.10
CA ASN A 53 1.54 18.95 11.19
C ASN A 53 0.68 19.85 12.08
N GLN A 54 1.33 20.67 12.92
CA GLN A 54 0.63 21.45 13.95
C GLN A 54 -0.41 22.40 13.35
N GLU A 55 -0.10 23.05 12.23
CA GLU A 55 -1.02 23.97 11.56
C GLU A 55 -2.28 23.25 11.05
N VAL A 56 -2.13 21.98 10.60
CA VAL A 56 -3.25 21.15 10.19
C VAL A 56 -4.11 20.79 11.40
N GLN A 57 -3.48 20.38 12.51
CA GLN A 57 -4.19 20.05 13.75
C GLN A 57 -4.95 21.28 14.30
N ASP A 58 -4.29 22.43 14.36
CA ASP A 58 -4.90 23.68 14.83
C ASP A 58 -6.11 24.09 13.97
N SER A 59 -6.01 23.91 12.65
CA SER A 59 -7.12 24.21 11.72
C SER A 59 -8.30 23.26 11.88
N ILE A 60 -8.04 22.00 12.21
CA ILE A 60 -9.07 21.00 12.50
C ILE A 60 -9.74 21.33 13.84
N ASP A 61 -8.97 21.62 14.87
CA ASP A 61 -9.47 21.93 16.22
C ASP A 61 -10.32 23.20 16.23
N SER A 62 -9.97 24.20 15.41
CA SER A 62 -10.77 25.42 15.20
C SER A 62 -11.97 25.23 14.30
N GLN A 63 -12.14 24.06 13.67
CA GLN A 63 -13.17 23.75 12.66
C GLN A 63 -13.12 24.65 11.41
N GLU A 64 -11.97 25.22 11.11
CA GLU A 64 -11.75 26.04 9.92
C GLU A 64 -11.26 25.23 8.72
N SER A 65 -10.77 23.99 8.98
CA SER A 65 -10.21 23.09 7.95
C SER A 65 -11.30 22.49 7.08
N THR A 66 -11.06 22.48 5.77
CA THR A 66 -11.88 21.74 4.79
C THR A 66 -11.81 20.22 5.04
N LEU A 67 -10.73 19.72 5.68
CA LEU A 67 -10.53 18.32 6.01
C LEU A 67 -11.64 17.76 6.92
N THR A 68 -12.27 18.59 7.75
CA THR A 68 -13.34 18.17 8.68
C THR A 68 -14.57 17.58 7.99
N GLY A 69 -14.79 17.93 6.71
CA GLY A 69 -15.86 17.36 5.86
C GLY A 69 -15.54 16.01 5.25
N TYR A 70 -14.34 15.48 5.49
CA TYR A 70 -13.84 14.27 4.86
C TYR A 70 -13.27 13.30 5.90
N THR A 71 -13.29 12.01 5.55
CA THR A 71 -12.53 10.98 6.25
C THR A 71 -11.50 10.41 5.28
N THR A 72 -10.22 10.47 5.64
CA THR A 72 -9.12 10.08 4.77
C THR A 72 -8.41 8.85 5.32
N TYR A 73 -8.27 7.82 4.48
CA TYR A 73 -7.65 6.54 4.78
C TYR A 73 -6.37 6.35 3.98
N ALA A 74 -5.41 5.62 4.55
CA ALA A 74 -4.28 5.08 3.82
C ALA A 74 -4.52 3.62 3.44
N LEU A 75 -4.31 3.27 2.17
CA LEU A 75 -4.39 1.90 1.68
C LEU A 75 -2.99 1.48 1.24
N PHE A 76 -2.48 0.39 1.82
CA PHE A 76 -1.16 -0.15 1.51
C PHE A 76 -1.29 -1.51 0.84
N GLY A 77 -0.53 -1.71 -0.22
CA GLY A 77 -0.30 -3.01 -0.84
C GLY A 77 1.14 -3.44 -0.60
N ILE A 78 1.33 -4.59 0.01
CA ILE A 78 2.65 -5.15 0.33
C ILE A 78 2.87 -6.47 -0.40
N ASP A 79 4.12 -6.72 -0.80
CA ASP A 79 4.57 -8.01 -1.34
C ASP A 79 5.08 -8.88 -0.18
N HIS A 80 4.14 -9.56 0.47
CA HIS A 80 4.45 -10.46 1.58
C HIS A 80 4.48 -11.91 1.08
N ARG A 81 5.68 -12.43 0.89
CA ARG A 81 5.92 -13.78 0.33
C ARG A 81 5.93 -14.89 1.37
N ASP A 82 6.23 -14.59 2.63
CA ASP A 82 6.29 -15.60 3.69
C ASP A 82 4.97 -15.71 4.45
N LYS A 83 4.20 -16.74 4.16
CA LYS A 83 2.90 -17.03 4.82
C LYS A 83 3.00 -17.32 6.33
N ASN A 84 4.21 -17.47 6.87
CA ASN A 84 4.45 -17.90 8.26
C ASN A 84 4.98 -16.77 9.15
N THR A 85 5.32 -15.62 8.59
CA THR A 85 5.76 -14.44 9.36
C THR A 85 4.65 -13.40 9.45
N ALA A 86 4.68 -12.59 10.51
CA ALA A 86 3.82 -11.42 10.61
C ALA A 86 4.19 -10.41 9.52
N LEU A 87 3.20 -9.64 9.04
CA LEU A 87 3.43 -8.54 8.11
C LEU A 87 4.36 -7.53 8.79
N GLY A 88 5.51 -7.21 8.16
CA GLY A 88 6.45 -6.21 8.67
C GLY A 88 7.83 -6.32 8.01
N GLY A 89 8.46 -5.19 7.82
CA GLY A 89 9.79 -5.11 7.21
C GLY A 89 9.79 -5.06 5.68
N GLU A 90 8.63 -5.18 5.03
CA GLU A 90 8.51 -5.06 3.58
C GLU A 90 8.19 -3.61 3.16
N ASN A 91 8.60 -3.26 1.95
CA ASN A 91 8.20 -2.01 1.33
C ASN A 91 6.71 -2.07 0.90
N SER A 92 6.03 -0.94 0.96
CA SER A 92 4.68 -0.84 0.39
C SER A 92 4.77 -0.51 -1.10
N ASP A 93 4.52 -1.50 -1.94
CA ASP A 93 4.55 -1.32 -3.40
C ASP A 93 3.35 -0.54 -3.94
N THR A 94 2.29 -0.45 -3.16
CA THR A 94 1.11 0.37 -3.42
C THR A 94 0.85 1.27 -2.22
N ILE A 95 0.71 2.57 -2.47
CA ILE A 95 0.37 3.59 -1.48
C ILE A 95 -0.78 4.41 -2.08
N ILE A 96 -1.98 4.29 -1.52
CA ILE A 96 -3.15 5.02 -2.01
C ILE A 96 -3.79 5.78 -0.85
N ILE A 97 -4.06 7.06 -1.07
CA ILE A 97 -4.87 7.90 -0.20
C ILE A 97 -6.30 7.82 -0.71
N ALA A 98 -7.23 7.42 0.15
CA ALA A 98 -8.66 7.37 -0.15
C ALA A 98 -9.37 8.43 0.71
N SER A 99 -9.84 9.50 0.08
CA SER A 99 -10.59 10.57 0.75
C SER A 99 -12.07 10.42 0.46
N VAL A 100 -12.85 10.30 1.51
CA VAL A 100 -14.30 10.12 1.48
C VAL A 100 -14.98 11.40 1.92
N ASN A 101 -15.78 12.00 1.07
CA ASN A 101 -16.66 13.10 1.47
C ASN A 101 -17.78 12.56 2.37
N ASN A 102 -17.87 13.06 3.59
CA ASN A 102 -18.79 12.55 4.62
C ASN A 102 -20.28 12.79 4.28
N ASP A 103 -20.57 13.80 3.48
CA ASP A 103 -21.94 14.16 3.08
C ASP A 103 -22.37 13.44 1.80
N THR A 104 -21.58 13.54 0.71
CA THR A 104 -21.95 13.03 -0.60
C THR A 104 -21.60 11.55 -0.79
N LYS A 105 -20.67 11.02 0.00
CA LYS A 105 -20.08 9.67 -0.12
C LYS A 105 -19.25 9.48 -1.39
N ASP A 106 -18.83 10.57 -2.02
CA ASP A 106 -17.87 10.51 -3.12
C ASP A 106 -16.48 10.18 -2.57
N VAL A 107 -15.81 9.25 -3.23
CA VAL A 107 -14.46 8.80 -2.86
C VAL A 107 -13.49 9.23 -3.95
N LYS A 108 -12.43 9.93 -3.56
CA LYS A 108 -11.31 10.26 -4.42
C LYS A 108 -10.09 9.44 -4.05
N LEU A 109 -9.41 8.88 -5.05
CA LEU A 109 -8.21 8.08 -4.85
C LEU A 109 -6.98 8.79 -5.40
N VAL A 110 -5.91 8.84 -4.59
CA VAL A 110 -4.60 9.36 -5.00
C VAL A 110 -3.55 8.29 -4.78
N SER A 111 -2.90 7.82 -5.84
CA SER A 111 -1.74 6.94 -5.69
C SER A 111 -0.49 7.78 -5.47
N VAL A 112 0.18 7.59 -4.34
CA VAL A 112 1.52 8.13 -4.11
C VAL A 112 2.52 7.19 -4.80
N TYR A 113 3.28 7.72 -5.76
CA TYR A 113 4.28 6.90 -6.47
C TYR A 113 5.33 6.44 -5.46
N ARG A 114 5.55 5.13 -5.41
CA ARG A 114 6.39 4.49 -4.39
C ARG A 114 7.82 5.00 -4.33
N ASP A 115 8.38 5.42 -5.48
CA ASP A 115 9.75 5.92 -5.62
C ASP A 115 9.87 7.44 -5.39
N THR A 116 8.79 8.11 -4.95
CA THR A 116 8.80 9.55 -4.63
C THR A 116 9.74 9.81 -3.45
N LEU A 117 10.65 10.75 -3.61
CA LEU A 117 11.54 11.20 -2.53
C LEU A 117 10.76 12.05 -1.54
N LEU A 118 10.58 11.55 -0.31
CA LEU A 118 9.88 12.22 0.78
C LEU A 118 10.67 12.09 2.10
N ASN A 119 10.37 12.96 3.06
CA ASN A 119 10.75 12.78 4.45
C ASN A 119 9.94 11.63 5.05
N LEU A 120 10.58 10.59 5.54
CA LEU A 120 9.87 9.44 6.13
C LEU A 120 9.21 9.75 7.50
N GLY A 121 9.13 11.04 7.89
CA GLY A 121 8.55 11.50 9.16
C GLY A 121 9.52 11.47 10.35
N ASN A 122 10.82 11.25 10.09
CA ASN A 122 11.90 11.16 11.07
C ASN A 122 13.20 11.84 10.59
N ASP A 123 13.07 12.83 9.72
CA ASP A 123 14.17 13.56 9.04
C ASP A 123 15.08 12.68 8.16
N THR A 124 14.64 11.46 7.86
CA THR A 124 15.27 10.61 6.85
C THR A 124 14.52 10.78 5.53
N TYR A 125 15.24 11.18 4.48
CA TYR A 125 14.68 11.34 3.14
C TYR A 125 15.02 10.13 2.28
N SER A 126 13.97 9.44 1.81
CA SER A 126 14.11 8.24 0.97
C SER A 126 12.87 8.07 0.08
N LYS A 127 12.80 6.96 -0.66
CA LYS A 127 11.61 6.56 -1.40
C LYS A 127 10.42 6.38 -0.44
N ALA A 128 9.25 6.85 -0.81
CA ALA A 128 8.05 6.81 0.02
C ALA A 128 7.70 5.38 0.51
N ASN A 129 7.91 4.37 -0.34
CA ASN A 129 7.63 2.97 0.02
C ASN A 129 8.45 2.45 1.19
N ALA A 130 9.65 3.00 1.42
CA ALA A 130 10.53 2.60 2.52
C ALA A 130 9.94 2.94 3.90
N ALA A 131 9.02 3.90 3.99
CA ALA A 131 8.40 4.24 5.28
C ALA A 131 7.71 3.04 5.94
N TYR A 132 7.04 2.20 5.14
CA TYR A 132 6.37 1.00 5.64
C TYR A 132 7.37 -0.03 6.17
N ALA A 133 8.50 -0.23 5.50
CA ALA A 133 9.55 -1.14 5.95
C ALA A 133 10.22 -0.70 7.25
N TYR A 134 10.31 0.60 7.52
CA TYR A 134 10.95 1.13 8.72
C TYR A 134 10.07 1.17 9.98
N GLY A 135 8.77 1.22 9.85
CA GLY A 135 7.87 1.31 11.01
C GLY A 135 6.42 1.05 10.64
N GLU A 136 6.20 0.17 9.67
CA GLU A 136 4.89 -0.31 9.26
C GLU A 136 3.91 0.83 8.92
N ALA A 137 2.63 0.64 9.19
CA ALA A 137 1.60 1.60 8.88
C ALA A 137 1.77 2.93 9.63
N GLU A 138 2.20 2.90 10.90
CA GLU A 138 2.39 4.11 11.72
C GLU A 138 3.41 5.08 11.09
N GLN A 139 4.53 4.54 10.61
CA GLN A 139 5.57 5.36 9.97
C GLN A 139 5.11 5.82 8.57
N ALA A 140 4.43 4.96 7.82
CA ALA A 140 3.92 5.32 6.50
C ALA A 140 2.82 6.40 6.57
N ILE A 141 1.92 6.32 7.56
CA ILE A 141 0.91 7.36 7.82
C ILE A 141 1.59 8.67 8.25
N THR A 142 2.56 8.60 9.17
CA THR A 142 3.33 9.80 9.57
C THR A 142 4.02 10.46 8.38
N MET A 143 4.62 9.67 7.49
CA MET A 143 5.23 10.18 6.25
C MET A 143 4.18 10.88 5.39
N LEU A 144 3.01 10.28 5.16
CA LEU A 144 1.94 10.90 4.38
C LEU A 144 1.44 12.20 5.02
N ASN A 145 1.12 12.17 6.31
CA ASN A 145 0.60 13.33 7.03
C ASN A 145 1.56 14.51 7.04
N THR A 146 2.85 14.26 7.29
CA THR A 146 3.83 15.34 7.44
C THR A 146 4.33 15.93 6.12
N ASN A 147 4.32 15.17 5.03
CA ASN A 147 4.69 15.71 3.72
C ASN A 147 3.51 16.27 2.93
N LEU A 148 2.29 15.84 3.22
CA LEU A 148 1.11 16.15 2.40
C LEU A 148 0.05 16.97 3.15
N ASP A 149 0.33 17.37 4.40
CA ASP A 149 -0.61 18.09 5.27
C ASP A 149 -1.95 17.38 5.42
N LEU A 150 -1.90 16.06 5.66
CA LEU A 150 -3.07 15.24 5.89
C LEU A 150 -3.26 14.92 7.38
N ASN A 151 -4.42 14.37 7.73
CA ASN A 151 -4.76 13.89 9.07
C ASN A 151 -5.25 12.43 9.03
N ILE A 152 -4.56 11.59 8.30
CA ILE A 152 -4.85 10.16 8.24
C ILE A 152 -4.58 9.54 9.61
N SER A 153 -5.56 8.82 10.15
CA SER A 153 -5.46 8.03 11.39
C SER A 153 -5.76 6.56 11.17
N GLU A 154 -6.33 6.22 10.00
CA GLU A 154 -6.79 4.87 9.72
C GLU A 154 -6.22 4.34 8.41
N TYR A 155 -6.00 3.02 8.38
CA TYR A 155 -5.44 2.35 7.22
C TYR A 155 -6.03 0.96 6.99
N ALA A 156 -5.78 0.45 5.79
CA ALA A 156 -5.90 -0.97 5.48
C ALA A 156 -4.67 -1.43 4.67
N THR A 157 -4.13 -2.58 5.02
CA THR A 157 -3.05 -3.25 4.31
C THR A 157 -3.52 -4.58 3.75
N VAL A 158 -3.23 -4.82 2.49
CA VAL A 158 -3.55 -6.06 1.77
C VAL A 158 -2.32 -6.58 1.03
N ASN A 159 -2.31 -7.88 0.75
CA ASN A 159 -1.32 -8.52 -0.10
C ASN A 159 -1.94 -9.03 -1.42
N PHE A 160 -1.14 -9.57 -2.31
CA PHE A 160 -1.61 -10.10 -3.60
C PHE A 160 -2.64 -11.22 -3.45
N ASN A 161 -2.51 -12.05 -2.41
CA ASN A 161 -3.44 -13.14 -2.17
C ASN A 161 -4.85 -12.62 -1.82
N ALA A 162 -4.93 -11.57 -1.01
CA ALA A 162 -6.20 -10.90 -0.70
C ALA A 162 -6.84 -10.33 -1.98
N LEU A 163 -6.07 -9.59 -2.79
CA LEU A 163 -6.56 -9.00 -4.04
C LEU A 163 -7.06 -10.08 -5.01
N THR A 164 -6.27 -11.11 -5.23
CA THR A 164 -6.63 -12.24 -6.09
C THR A 164 -7.93 -12.91 -5.62
N THR A 165 -8.06 -13.11 -4.30
CA THR A 165 -9.24 -13.76 -3.70
C THR A 165 -10.50 -12.91 -3.85
N ILE A 166 -10.42 -11.59 -3.60
CA ILE A 166 -11.54 -10.67 -3.81
C ILE A 166 -12.06 -10.76 -5.25
N ILE A 167 -11.14 -10.71 -6.22
CA ILE A 167 -11.50 -10.71 -7.63
C ILE A 167 -12.17 -12.03 -8.03
N ASP A 168 -11.64 -13.18 -7.59
CA ASP A 168 -12.21 -14.49 -7.86
C ASP A 168 -13.61 -14.64 -7.23
N ASP A 169 -13.79 -14.20 -6.00
CA ASP A 169 -15.06 -14.26 -5.29
C ASP A 169 -16.13 -13.36 -5.92
N LEU A 170 -15.72 -12.22 -6.47
CA LEU A 170 -16.59 -11.38 -7.28
C LEU A 170 -16.93 -12.00 -8.64
N GLY A 171 -16.20 -13.03 -9.06
CA GLY A 171 -16.37 -13.73 -10.34
C GLY A 171 -15.59 -13.08 -11.47
N GLY A 172 -14.36 -12.64 -11.22
CA GLY A 172 -13.45 -12.03 -12.20
C GLY A 172 -13.78 -10.58 -12.56
N LEU A 173 -13.01 -9.97 -13.45
CA LEU A 173 -13.21 -8.60 -13.96
C LEU A 173 -13.22 -8.59 -15.49
N ASP A 174 -14.11 -7.78 -16.08
CA ASP A 174 -14.21 -7.60 -17.54
C ASP A 174 -13.42 -6.35 -17.91
N MET A 175 -12.30 -6.50 -18.62
CA MET A 175 -11.32 -5.44 -18.84
C MET A 175 -11.00 -5.25 -20.33
N ASP A 176 -10.86 -3.98 -20.73
CA ASP A 176 -10.30 -3.61 -22.01
C ASP A 176 -8.78 -3.41 -21.85
N MET A 177 -7.99 -4.01 -22.74
CA MET A 177 -6.54 -4.08 -22.66
C MET A 177 -5.89 -3.77 -24.00
N SER A 178 -4.64 -3.28 -23.95
CA SER A 178 -3.76 -3.22 -25.11
C SER A 178 -3.04 -4.55 -25.33
N TYR A 179 -2.42 -4.72 -26.51
CA TYR A 179 -1.57 -5.87 -26.79
C TYR A 179 -0.40 -5.98 -25.80
N ALA A 180 0.29 -4.85 -25.54
CA ALA A 180 1.39 -4.79 -24.60
C ALA A 180 0.95 -5.21 -23.19
N GLU A 181 -0.23 -4.77 -22.75
CA GLU A 181 -0.76 -5.16 -21.43
C GLU A 181 -1.04 -6.67 -21.34
N ILE A 182 -1.52 -7.31 -22.43
CA ILE A 182 -1.77 -8.75 -22.44
C ILE A 182 -0.46 -9.53 -22.31
N VAL A 183 0.59 -9.13 -23.07
CA VAL A 183 1.91 -9.75 -23.02
C VAL A 183 2.48 -9.67 -21.61
N HIS A 184 2.56 -8.45 -21.06
CA HIS A 184 3.13 -8.25 -19.75
C HIS A 184 2.32 -8.89 -18.62
N MET A 185 0.98 -8.84 -18.69
CA MET A 185 0.13 -9.53 -17.73
C MET A 185 0.41 -11.03 -17.70
N ASN A 186 0.50 -11.67 -18.87
CA ASN A 186 0.81 -13.12 -18.95
C ASN A 186 2.13 -13.44 -18.29
N ASN A 187 3.16 -12.60 -18.48
CA ASN A 187 4.47 -12.80 -17.86
C ASN A 187 4.38 -12.68 -16.31
N TYR A 188 3.69 -11.65 -15.80
CA TYR A 188 3.49 -11.51 -14.35
C TYR A 188 2.59 -12.59 -13.73
N CYS A 189 1.75 -13.27 -14.52
CA CYS A 189 0.90 -14.36 -14.04
C CYS A 189 1.70 -15.53 -13.47
N VAL A 190 2.91 -15.78 -13.96
CA VAL A 190 3.78 -16.86 -13.47
C VAL A 190 4.06 -16.64 -11.97
N GLU A 191 4.67 -15.51 -11.65
CA GLU A 191 5.04 -15.15 -10.28
C GLU A 191 3.79 -15.01 -9.39
N THR A 192 2.74 -14.32 -9.86
CA THR A 192 1.50 -14.16 -9.10
C THR A 192 0.84 -15.53 -8.79
N SER A 193 0.90 -16.48 -9.71
CA SER A 193 0.39 -17.84 -9.50
C SER A 193 1.19 -18.59 -8.44
N GLU A 194 2.51 -18.45 -8.44
CA GLU A 194 3.40 -19.07 -7.46
C GLU A 194 3.19 -18.47 -6.06
N GLU A 195 3.12 -17.15 -5.95
CA GLU A 195 2.90 -16.44 -4.69
C GLU A 195 1.55 -16.76 -4.07
N THR A 196 0.49 -16.79 -4.87
CA THR A 196 -0.87 -17.02 -4.38
C THR A 196 -1.24 -18.50 -4.27
N GLY A 197 -0.50 -19.36 -4.96
CA GLY A 197 -0.80 -20.78 -5.08
C GLY A 197 -2.06 -21.05 -5.92
N LYS A 198 -2.48 -20.10 -6.75
CA LYS A 198 -3.68 -20.21 -7.61
C LYS A 198 -3.30 -20.42 -9.06
N ASP A 199 -4.08 -21.24 -9.75
CA ASP A 199 -3.87 -21.50 -11.17
C ASP A 199 -4.47 -20.42 -12.05
N TYR A 200 -3.89 -20.24 -13.25
CA TYR A 200 -4.41 -19.41 -14.33
C TYR A 200 -4.18 -20.09 -15.68
N THR A 201 -4.85 -19.56 -16.72
CA THR A 201 -4.57 -19.91 -18.11
C THR A 201 -4.09 -18.65 -18.80
N PRO A 202 -2.92 -18.62 -19.44
CA PRO A 202 -2.47 -17.48 -20.23
C PRO A 202 -3.50 -17.11 -21.28
N ILE A 203 -3.66 -15.83 -21.54
CA ILE A 203 -4.47 -15.33 -22.65
C ILE A 203 -3.68 -15.57 -23.95
N GLU A 204 -4.31 -16.27 -24.92
CA GLU A 204 -3.72 -16.41 -26.24
C GLU A 204 -3.54 -15.02 -26.87
N LEU A 205 -2.33 -14.75 -27.36
CA LEU A 205 -2.04 -13.46 -27.95
C LEU A 205 -2.78 -13.28 -29.27
N PRO A 206 -3.50 -12.17 -29.46
CA PRO A 206 -4.05 -11.81 -30.77
C PRO A 206 -2.94 -11.48 -31.76
N ASP A 207 -3.31 -11.31 -33.05
CA ASP A 207 -2.36 -10.78 -34.01
C ASP A 207 -1.80 -9.44 -33.54
N ARG A 208 -0.46 -9.29 -33.61
CA ARG A 208 0.22 -8.07 -33.17
C ARG A 208 -0.23 -6.87 -34.01
N PRO A 209 -0.80 -5.83 -33.39
CA PRO A 209 -1.16 -4.60 -34.10
C PRO A 209 0.05 -3.70 -34.34
N ASP A 210 -0.09 -2.71 -35.25
CA ASP A 210 0.94 -1.68 -35.46
C ASP A 210 1.16 -0.82 -34.20
N ASP A 211 0.07 -0.50 -33.49
CA ASP A 211 0.11 0.20 -32.20
C ASP A 211 -0.21 -0.79 -31.07
N ILE A 212 0.83 -1.27 -30.43
CA ILE A 212 0.73 -2.25 -29.34
C ILE A 212 0.16 -1.67 -28.05
N GLU A 213 0.18 -0.35 -27.87
CA GLU A 213 -0.37 0.33 -26.69
C GLU A 213 -1.84 0.72 -26.86
N ALA A 214 -2.40 0.59 -28.07
CA ALA A 214 -3.81 0.87 -28.30
C ALA A 214 -4.71 -0.12 -27.55
N VAL A 215 -5.62 0.39 -26.70
CA VAL A 215 -6.61 -0.43 -25.97
C VAL A 215 -7.70 -0.86 -26.93
N GLN A 216 -7.75 -2.15 -27.27
CA GLN A 216 -8.69 -2.67 -28.28
C GLN A 216 -9.18 -4.10 -28.04
N TYR A 217 -8.71 -4.77 -26.99
CA TYR A 217 -9.07 -6.15 -26.69
C TYR A 217 -9.86 -6.22 -25.39
N HIS A 218 -10.93 -7.00 -25.36
CA HIS A 218 -11.79 -7.17 -24.20
C HIS A 218 -11.69 -8.59 -23.66
N TYR A 219 -11.33 -8.74 -22.39
CA TYR A 219 -11.17 -10.03 -21.73
C TYR A 219 -11.84 -10.07 -20.35
N HIS A 220 -12.29 -11.27 -19.99
CA HIS A 220 -12.71 -11.59 -18.64
C HIS A 220 -11.53 -12.19 -17.89
N LEU A 221 -11.00 -11.47 -16.88
CA LEU A 221 -9.82 -11.84 -16.12
C LEU A 221 -10.22 -12.51 -14.80
N ASN A 222 -9.53 -13.60 -14.44
CA ASN A 222 -9.59 -14.15 -13.09
C ASN A 222 -8.71 -13.35 -12.12
N GLY A 223 -8.68 -13.78 -10.83
CA GLY A 223 -7.92 -13.06 -9.79
C GLY A 223 -6.43 -12.99 -10.10
N VAL A 224 -5.80 -14.09 -10.54
CA VAL A 224 -4.36 -14.10 -10.89
C VAL A 224 -4.08 -13.11 -12.02
N GLN A 225 -4.84 -13.17 -13.11
CA GLN A 225 -4.66 -12.30 -14.27
C GLN A 225 -4.86 -10.81 -13.91
N ALA A 226 -5.94 -10.47 -13.19
CA ALA A 226 -6.21 -9.08 -12.83
C ALA A 226 -5.21 -8.54 -11.79
N THR A 227 -4.71 -9.38 -10.88
CA THR A 227 -3.62 -9.00 -9.96
C THR A 227 -2.32 -8.78 -10.74
N SER A 228 -2.00 -9.65 -11.70
CA SER A 228 -0.84 -9.50 -12.58
C SER A 228 -0.92 -8.24 -13.44
N TYR A 229 -2.12 -7.88 -13.90
CA TYR A 229 -2.36 -6.61 -14.59
C TYR A 229 -2.00 -5.38 -13.72
N CYS A 230 -2.27 -5.44 -12.41
CA CYS A 230 -1.87 -4.39 -11.46
C CYS A 230 -0.36 -4.29 -11.25
N ARG A 231 0.42 -5.30 -11.65
CA ARG A 231 1.87 -5.37 -11.47
C ARG A 231 2.65 -4.86 -12.67
N ILE A 232 2.02 -4.68 -13.84
CA ILE A 232 2.66 -4.29 -15.09
C ILE A 232 3.41 -2.96 -14.93
N ARG A 233 4.71 -2.95 -15.27
CA ARG A 233 5.60 -1.79 -15.26
C ARG A 233 6.16 -1.44 -16.64
N TYR A 234 6.26 -2.42 -17.53
CA TYR A 234 6.97 -2.34 -18.82
C TYR A 234 6.09 -1.90 -19.98
N THR A 235 5.24 -0.91 -19.77
CA THR A 235 4.51 -0.20 -20.82
C THR A 235 5.03 1.23 -20.93
N ALA A 236 4.66 1.95 -21.97
CA ALA A 236 5.13 3.32 -22.21
C ALA A 236 4.90 4.28 -21.02
N SER A 237 3.90 4.01 -20.17
CA SER A 237 3.58 4.81 -18.99
C SER A 237 4.29 4.40 -17.69
N LEU A 238 5.10 3.33 -17.72
CA LEU A 238 5.96 2.89 -16.61
C LEU A 238 5.24 2.73 -15.25
N ASP A 239 5.85 3.20 -14.15
CA ASP A 239 5.31 3.11 -12.80
C ASP A 239 4.00 3.91 -12.63
N MET A 240 3.84 5.02 -13.36
CA MET A 240 2.60 5.79 -13.38
C MET A 240 1.45 4.96 -13.96
N GLY A 241 1.70 4.25 -15.06
CA GLY A 241 0.72 3.32 -15.65
C GLY A 241 0.37 2.18 -14.69
N ARG A 242 1.33 1.66 -13.93
CA ARG A 242 1.05 0.65 -12.89
C ARG A 242 0.05 1.19 -11.87
N THR A 243 0.27 2.38 -11.31
CA THR A 243 -0.63 2.95 -10.31
C THR A 243 -2.01 3.27 -10.89
N GLU A 244 -2.10 3.66 -12.16
CA GLU A 244 -3.37 3.85 -12.85
C GLU A 244 -4.13 2.52 -12.99
N ARG A 245 -3.45 1.43 -13.38
CA ARG A 245 -4.04 0.08 -13.46
C ARG A 245 -4.57 -0.37 -12.09
N GLN A 246 -3.82 -0.12 -11.02
CA GLN A 246 -4.26 -0.42 -9.65
C GLN A 246 -5.55 0.33 -9.30
N ARG A 247 -5.63 1.64 -9.54
CA ARG A 247 -6.85 2.43 -9.29
C ARG A 247 -8.03 1.93 -10.13
N ARG A 248 -7.80 1.62 -11.40
CA ARG A 248 -8.82 1.07 -12.30
C ARG A 248 -9.39 -0.25 -11.75
N VAL A 249 -8.53 -1.17 -11.31
CA VAL A 249 -8.97 -2.44 -10.72
C VAL A 249 -9.75 -2.20 -9.42
N ILE A 250 -9.35 -1.27 -8.56
CA ILE A 250 -10.10 -0.90 -7.35
C ILE A 250 -11.50 -0.38 -7.71
N GLN A 251 -11.62 0.53 -8.69
CA GLN A 251 -12.91 1.04 -9.16
C GLN A 251 -13.82 -0.08 -9.65
N MET A 252 -13.27 -1.05 -10.40
CA MET A 252 -14.01 -2.19 -10.92
C MET A 252 -14.45 -3.14 -9.79
N ILE A 253 -13.59 -3.42 -8.80
CA ILE A 253 -13.92 -4.20 -7.60
C ILE A 253 -15.08 -3.53 -6.85
N VAL A 254 -14.98 -2.23 -6.56
CA VAL A 254 -16.02 -1.46 -5.87
C VAL A 254 -17.35 -1.52 -6.64
N SER A 255 -17.32 -1.27 -7.95
CA SER A 255 -18.50 -1.33 -8.81
C SER A 255 -19.16 -2.72 -8.79
N LYS A 256 -18.36 -3.78 -8.88
CA LYS A 256 -18.83 -5.17 -8.88
C LYS A 256 -19.35 -5.60 -7.50
N ALA A 257 -18.69 -5.15 -6.43
CA ALA A 257 -19.11 -5.41 -5.05
C ALA A 257 -20.47 -4.78 -4.73
N LYS A 258 -20.75 -3.56 -5.22
CA LYS A 258 -22.07 -2.91 -5.07
C LYS A 258 -23.23 -3.73 -5.68
N SER A 259 -22.96 -4.44 -6.75
CA SER A 259 -23.95 -5.30 -7.42
C SER A 259 -23.98 -6.73 -6.87
N ALA A 260 -23.04 -7.09 -5.99
CA ALA A 260 -22.94 -8.41 -5.40
C ALA A 260 -24.05 -8.63 -4.36
N GLY A 261 -24.67 -9.79 -4.38
CA GLY A 261 -25.64 -10.17 -3.33
C GLY A 261 -24.94 -10.46 -2.00
N LEU A 262 -25.67 -10.30 -0.89
CA LEU A 262 -25.16 -10.50 0.48
C LEU A 262 -24.39 -11.83 0.66
N GLY A 263 -24.79 -12.89 -0.03
CA GLY A 263 -24.09 -14.19 0.02
C GLY A 263 -22.65 -14.10 -0.50
N LYS A 264 -22.41 -13.37 -1.59
CA LYS A 264 -21.07 -13.13 -2.11
C LYS A 264 -20.25 -12.24 -1.17
N ILE A 265 -20.85 -11.18 -0.65
CA ILE A 265 -20.18 -10.29 0.31
C ILE A 265 -19.75 -11.07 1.56
N PHE A 266 -20.61 -11.93 2.11
CA PHE A 266 -20.25 -12.77 3.25
C PHE A 266 -19.13 -13.77 2.92
N LYS A 267 -19.10 -14.31 1.70
CA LYS A 267 -18.00 -15.17 1.27
C LYS A 267 -16.69 -14.39 1.20
N ILE A 268 -16.68 -13.21 0.58
CA ILE A 268 -15.51 -12.32 0.51
C ILE A 268 -15.01 -12.00 1.92
N MET A 269 -15.92 -11.67 2.85
CA MET A 269 -15.52 -11.41 4.24
C MET A 269 -14.87 -12.64 4.89
N ASP A 270 -15.37 -13.85 4.61
CA ASP A 270 -14.81 -15.09 5.17
C ASP A 270 -13.41 -15.40 4.64
N ASP A 271 -13.19 -15.18 3.35
CA ASP A 271 -11.98 -15.60 2.65
C ASP A 271 -10.88 -14.54 2.67
N VAL A 272 -11.25 -13.25 2.69
CA VAL A 272 -10.33 -12.12 2.57
C VAL A 272 -9.95 -11.49 3.91
N PHE A 273 -10.88 -11.37 4.86
CA PHE A 273 -10.61 -10.71 6.14
C PHE A 273 -9.42 -11.27 6.92
N PRO A 274 -9.11 -12.59 6.90
CA PRO A 274 -7.89 -13.11 7.51
C PRO A 274 -6.59 -12.59 6.88
N MET A 275 -6.67 -12.00 5.68
CA MET A 275 -5.53 -11.49 4.91
C MET A 275 -5.45 -9.95 4.91
N VAL A 276 -6.32 -9.28 5.68
CA VAL A 276 -6.39 -7.83 5.80
C VAL A 276 -5.90 -7.42 7.19
N THR A 277 -5.05 -6.40 7.22
CA THR A 277 -4.66 -5.71 8.46
C THR A 277 -5.18 -4.28 8.41
N THR A 278 -5.88 -3.84 9.46
CA THR A 278 -6.46 -2.49 9.51
C THR A 278 -6.53 -1.96 10.94
N SER A 279 -6.40 -0.65 11.11
CA SER A 279 -6.67 0.06 12.37
C SER A 279 -8.15 0.23 12.66
N MET A 280 -8.99 0.16 11.63
CA MET A 280 -10.42 0.38 11.78
C MET A 280 -11.03 -0.62 12.76
N THR A 281 -11.80 -0.12 13.72
CA THR A 281 -12.52 -0.97 14.68
C THR A 281 -13.67 -1.71 13.99
N LYS A 282 -14.13 -2.79 14.62
CA LYS A 282 -15.30 -3.53 14.12
C LYS A 282 -16.55 -2.66 14.04
N ASP A 283 -16.73 -1.74 14.98
CA ASP A 283 -17.89 -0.85 15.00
C ASP A 283 -17.84 0.15 13.84
N GLU A 284 -16.68 0.68 13.49
CA GLU A 284 -16.47 1.55 12.33
C GLU A 284 -16.76 0.79 11.02
N ILE A 285 -16.22 -0.42 10.87
CA ILE A 285 -16.49 -1.25 9.70
C ILE A 285 -17.98 -1.57 9.60
N LEU A 286 -18.66 -1.90 10.71
CA LEU A 286 -20.10 -2.16 10.72
C LEU A 286 -20.92 -0.91 10.35
N GLN A 287 -20.48 0.28 10.72
CA GLN A 287 -21.11 1.54 10.32
C GLN A 287 -20.92 1.85 8.82
N LEU A 288 -19.80 1.46 8.25
CA LEU A 288 -19.52 1.66 6.82
C LEU A 288 -20.31 0.69 5.92
N LEU A 289 -20.49 -0.57 6.34
CA LEU A 289 -21.11 -1.61 5.51
C LEU A 289 -22.48 -1.22 4.90
N PRO A 290 -23.44 -0.64 5.64
CA PRO A 290 -24.73 -0.23 5.07
C PRO A 290 -24.61 0.92 4.06
N THR A 291 -23.55 1.73 4.17
CA THR A 291 -23.34 2.92 3.34
C THR A 291 -22.54 2.63 2.07
N LEU A 292 -21.91 1.44 1.96
CA LEU A 292 -21.07 1.04 0.83
C LEU A 292 -21.76 1.18 -0.54
N ILE A 293 -23.08 0.96 -0.59
CA ILE A 293 -23.86 1.12 -1.83
C ILE A 293 -23.87 2.56 -2.32
N GLY A 294 -23.79 3.53 -1.38
CA GLY A 294 -23.79 4.97 -1.67
C GLY A 294 -22.44 5.53 -2.10
N TYR A 295 -21.33 4.85 -1.83
CA TYR A 295 -20.01 5.37 -2.21
C TYR A 295 -19.81 5.32 -3.72
N SER A 296 -19.22 6.37 -4.31
CA SER A 296 -18.73 6.35 -5.68
C SER A 296 -17.23 6.64 -5.72
N VAL A 297 -16.52 5.93 -6.58
CA VAL A 297 -15.07 6.12 -6.80
C VAL A 297 -14.92 6.60 -8.23
N ASP A 298 -15.12 7.90 -8.45
CA ASP A 298 -15.16 8.47 -9.78
C ASP A 298 -13.85 9.16 -10.16
N ASP A 299 -13.27 9.93 -9.25
CA ASP A 299 -12.06 10.72 -9.49
C ASP A 299 -10.81 10.05 -8.94
N THR A 300 -9.78 9.91 -9.77
CA THR A 300 -8.50 9.32 -9.38
C THR A 300 -7.33 10.06 -10.00
N THR A 301 -6.22 10.19 -9.25
CA THR A 301 -4.98 10.80 -9.74
C THR A 301 -3.74 10.16 -9.11
N GLY A 302 -2.55 10.60 -9.56
CA GLY A 302 -1.26 10.24 -8.97
C GLY A 302 -0.61 11.42 -8.25
N PHE A 303 0.23 11.13 -7.27
CA PHE A 303 1.07 12.10 -6.56
C PHE A 303 2.54 11.67 -6.64
N PRO A 304 3.46 12.60 -6.91
CA PRO A 304 3.22 14.00 -7.28
C PRO A 304 2.59 14.16 -8.66
N SER A 305 1.81 15.23 -8.86
CA SER A 305 1.19 15.57 -10.15
C SER A 305 2.18 16.21 -11.12
N SER A 306 3.20 16.89 -10.58
CA SER A 306 4.31 17.49 -11.31
C SER A 306 5.63 17.04 -10.72
N PHE A 307 6.46 16.37 -11.52
CA PHE A 307 7.69 15.74 -11.05
C PHE A 307 8.77 15.66 -12.12
N LYS A 308 9.97 15.37 -11.67
CA LYS A 308 11.16 15.04 -12.46
C LYS A 308 11.85 13.82 -11.85
N PHE A 309 12.95 13.38 -12.43
CA PHE A 309 13.69 12.22 -11.99
C PHE A 309 15.10 12.59 -11.50
N SER A 310 15.65 11.74 -10.62
CA SER A 310 17.03 11.84 -10.18
C SER A 310 17.57 10.46 -9.81
N ASN A 311 18.89 10.29 -9.89
CA ASN A 311 19.59 9.07 -9.48
C ASN A 311 20.42 9.25 -8.18
N VAL A 312 20.28 10.36 -7.48
CA VAL A 312 21.06 10.68 -6.27
C VAL A 312 20.89 9.62 -5.15
N LYS A 313 19.70 9.01 -5.06
CA LYS A 313 19.39 7.92 -4.10
C LYS A 313 18.83 6.69 -4.81
N GLY A 314 19.46 6.28 -5.91
CA GLY A 314 18.89 5.36 -6.87
C GLY A 314 17.85 6.09 -7.74
N SER A 315 17.18 5.37 -8.64
CA SER A 315 16.11 5.98 -9.46
C SER A 315 14.96 6.43 -8.57
N ILE A 316 14.75 7.75 -8.48
CA ILE A 316 13.72 8.38 -7.65
C ILE A 316 12.88 9.36 -8.45
N ILE A 317 11.63 9.53 -8.02
CA ILE A 317 10.71 10.56 -8.47
C ILE A 317 10.83 11.75 -7.52
N VAL A 318 11.06 12.93 -8.06
CA VAL A 318 11.23 14.17 -7.29
C VAL A 318 10.09 15.11 -7.64
N PRO A 319 9.21 15.50 -6.68
CA PRO A 319 8.23 16.56 -6.93
C PRO A 319 8.92 17.81 -7.46
N THR A 320 8.41 18.45 -8.49
CA THR A 320 8.98 19.70 -9.02
C THR A 320 9.18 20.72 -7.89
N THR A 321 8.15 20.93 -7.08
CA THR A 321 8.24 21.36 -5.68
C THR A 321 7.22 20.56 -4.87
N LEU A 322 7.53 20.20 -3.63
CA LEU A 322 6.55 19.53 -2.78
C LEU A 322 5.39 20.47 -2.49
N GLU A 323 5.68 21.75 -2.23
CA GLU A 323 4.71 22.82 -1.98
C GLU A 323 3.60 22.87 -3.05
N SER A 324 3.96 23.02 -4.34
CA SER A 324 2.97 23.15 -5.41
C SER A 324 2.16 21.86 -5.59
N ASN A 325 2.79 20.69 -5.40
CA ASN A 325 2.10 19.42 -5.48
C ASN A 325 1.11 19.20 -4.33
N VAL A 326 1.39 19.70 -3.12
CA VAL A 326 0.47 19.64 -1.98
C VAL A 326 -0.73 20.56 -2.19
N ILE A 327 -0.53 21.75 -2.75
CA ILE A 327 -1.64 22.65 -3.13
C ILE A 327 -2.60 21.96 -4.11
N GLU A 328 -2.07 21.38 -5.18
CA GLU A 328 -2.90 20.66 -6.17
C GLU A 328 -3.56 19.41 -5.56
N LEU A 329 -2.89 18.72 -4.62
CA LEU A 329 -3.46 17.59 -3.90
C LEU A 329 -4.68 18.00 -3.07
N HIS A 330 -4.59 19.06 -2.28
CA HIS A 330 -5.70 19.56 -1.44
C HIS A 330 -6.86 20.07 -2.28
N LYS A 331 -6.56 20.76 -3.39
CA LYS A 331 -7.55 21.14 -4.38
C LYS A 331 -8.29 19.93 -4.95
N PHE A 332 -7.55 18.89 -5.32
CA PHE A 332 -8.13 17.64 -5.85
C PHE A 332 -8.97 16.93 -4.79
N LEU A 333 -8.40 16.64 -3.60
CA LEU A 333 -9.06 15.85 -2.56
C LEU A 333 -10.27 16.56 -1.96
N TYR A 334 -10.11 17.85 -1.61
CA TYR A 334 -11.03 18.58 -0.75
C TYR A 334 -11.73 19.77 -1.43
N GLY A 335 -11.33 20.09 -2.67
CA GLY A 335 -11.82 21.28 -3.38
C GLY A 335 -11.30 22.59 -2.81
N ASP A 336 -10.20 22.55 -2.05
CA ASP A 336 -9.60 23.74 -1.44
C ASP A 336 -8.70 24.47 -2.45
N GLU A 337 -9.28 25.44 -3.12
CA GLU A 337 -8.59 26.28 -4.13
C GLU A 337 -7.59 27.28 -3.51
N ALA A 338 -7.66 27.50 -2.20
CA ALA A 338 -6.86 28.53 -1.51
C ALA A 338 -5.92 27.91 -0.44
N TYR A 339 -5.67 26.59 -0.54
CA TYR A 339 -4.86 25.90 0.43
C TYR A 339 -3.44 26.49 0.53
N THR A 340 -2.97 26.66 1.75
CA THR A 340 -1.60 27.12 2.04
C THR A 340 -0.87 26.05 2.83
N PRO A 341 0.21 25.47 2.28
CA PRO A 341 0.99 24.43 2.95
C PRO A 341 1.61 24.90 4.26
N SER A 342 1.74 23.95 5.21
CA SER A 342 2.37 24.18 6.51
C SER A 342 3.87 24.50 6.39
N ALA A 343 4.44 25.05 7.45
CA ALA A 343 5.88 25.28 7.55
C ALA A 343 6.69 23.97 7.37
N THR A 344 6.15 22.84 7.80
CA THR A 344 6.77 21.51 7.64
C THR A 344 6.86 21.12 6.16
N VAL A 345 5.78 21.29 5.40
CA VAL A 345 5.78 20.99 3.95
C VAL A 345 6.75 21.89 3.21
N LEU A 346 6.79 23.18 3.54
CA LEU A 346 7.73 24.14 2.94
C LEU A 346 9.18 23.73 3.22
N ALA A 347 9.51 23.39 4.46
CA ALA A 347 10.84 22.92 4.85
C ALA A 347 11.23 21.60 4.15
N ASN A 348 10.30 20.65 4.07
CA ASN A 348 10.51 19.40 3.34
C ASN A 348 10.74 19.67 1.83
N SER A 349 10.00 20.61 1.24
CA SER A 349 10.15 21.02 -0.16
C SER A 349 11.55 21.55 -0.46
N GLU A 350 12.04 22.47 0.38
CA GLU A 350 13.39 23.01 0.28
C GLU A 350 14.46 21.91 0.44
N LYS A 351 14.27 21.03 1.43
CA LYS A 351 15.24 19.95 1.73
C LYS A 351 15.32 18.91 0.63
N ILE A 352 14.20 18.54 0.00
CA ILE A 352 14.18 17.64 -1.15
C ILE A 352 15.02 18.22 -2.29
N LEU A 353 14.83 19.49 -2.62
CA LEU A 353 15.61 20.17 -3.66
C LEU A 353 17.08 20.27 -3.30
N GLU A 354 17.43 20.54 -2.03
CA GLU A 354 18.83 20.54 -1.57
C GLU A 354 19.49 19.16 -1.77
N ILE A 355 18.80 18.07 -1.40
CA ILE A 355 19.32 16.70 -1.50
C ILE A 355 19.66 16.34 -2.95
N VAL A 356 18.84 16.75 -3.90
CA VAL A 356 19.04 16.44 -5.32
C VAL A 356 19.95 17.43 -6.04
N GLY A 357 20.46 18.45 -5.37
CA GLY A 357 21.38 19.45 -5.95
C GLY A 357 20.67 20.57 -6.72
N GLY A 358 19.39 20.81 -6.42
CA GLY A 358 18.55 21.83 -7.03
C GLY A 358 17.80 21.38 -8.28
N GLU A 359 16.86 22.18 -8.73
CA GLU A 359 15.97 21.87 -9.87
C GLU A 359 16.74 21.63 -11.18
N SER A 360 17.86 22.30 -11.36
CA SER A 360 18.69 22.19 -12.58
C SER A 360 19.42 20.84 -12.74
N SER A 361 19.46 20.04 -11.68
CA SER A 361 20.06 18.69 -11.66
C SER A 361 19.06 17.57 -11.92
N LEU A 362 17.79 17.91 -12.13
CA LEU A 362 16.72 16.95 -12.35
C LEU A 362 16.52 16.64 -13.84
N ASP A 363 16.22 15.38 -14.11
CA ASP A 363 15.98 14.86 -15.46
C ASP A 363 14.47 14.79 -15.76
N ASP A 364 14.09 15.14 -16.99
CA ASP A 364 12.71 15.01 -17.46
C ASP A 364 12.34 13.54 -17.78
N LYS A 365 13.32 12.65 -17.88
CA LYS A 365 13.15 11.22 -18.17
C LYS A 365 13.82 10.37 -17.12
N GLN A 366 13.23 9.25 -16.81
CA GLN A 366 13.83 8.23 -15.94
C GLN A 366 15.04 7.60 -16.66
N ALA A 367 16.20 7.58 -16.01
CA ALA A 367 17.48 7.22 -16.64
C ALA A 367 17.64 5.73 -17.01
N THR A 368 16.74 4.85 -16.55
CA THR A 368 16.87 3.39 -16.71
C THR A 368 15.75 2.76 -17.52
N VAL A 369 15.01 3.55 -18.28
CA VAL A 369 14.03 2.99 -19.17
C VAL A 369 14.67 2.88 -20.55
N GLU A 370 15.36 1.79 -20.81
CA GLU A 370 15.33 1.23 -22.15
C GLU A 370 13.85 1.15 -22.56
N GLU A 371 13.52 1.62 -23.75
CA GLU A 371 12.20 1.42 -24.34
C GLU A 371 11.98 -0.09 -24.35
N ASN A 372 11.40 -0.61 -23.29
CA ASN A 372 10.93 -1.99 -23.23
C ASN A 372 9.71 -2.02 -24.14
N THR A 373 9.98 -1.95 -25.42
CA THR A 373 9.07 -2.48 -26.41
C THR A 373 8.74 -3.87 -25.92
N ALA A 374 7.45 -4.12 -25.64
CA ALA A 374 6.98 -5.44 -25.30
C ALA A 374 7.61 -6.43 -26.31
N ASN A 375 8.67 -7.10 -25.92
CA ASN A 375 9.21 -8.19 -26.70
C ASN A 375 8.12 -9.24 -26.68
N ASP A 376 7.47 -9.43 -27.80
CA ASP A 376 6.26 -10.18 -28.03
C ASP A 376 6.36 -11.67 -27.71
N THR A 377 7.47 -12.09 -27.18
CA THR A 377 7.91 -13.46 -27.37
C THR A 377 7.96 -14.25 -26.09
N VAL A 378 7.63 -13.66 -24.93
CA VAL A 378 7.70 -14.40 -23.70
C VAL A 378 6.32 -14.74 -23.17
N ILE A 379 5.82 -15.90 -23.54
CA ILE A 379 4.69 -16.52 -22.86
C ILE A 379 5.26 -17.69 -22.07
N PHE A 380 5.12 -17.62 -20.74
CA PHE A 380 5.48 -18.74 -19.89
C PHE A 380 4.33 -19.74 -19.82
N GLU A 381 4.59 -21.00 -20.09
CA GLU A 381 3.65 -22.10 -19.91
C GLU A 381 4.06 -22.97 -18.73
N LYS A 382 3.06 -23.40 -17.95
CA LYS A 382 3.27 -24.34 -16.84
C LYS A 382 3.56 -25.74 -17.41
N ASN A 383 4.80 -26.13 -17.34
CA ASN A 383 5.20 -27.51 -17.59
C ASN A 383 5.20 -28.27 -16.25
N GLY A 384 4.86 -29.55 -16.23
CA GLY A 384 4.61 -30.36 -15.02
C GLY A 384 5.62 -30.30 -13.86
N SER A 385 6.71 -29.51 -13.99
CA SER A 385 7.70 -29.20 -12.97
C SER A 385 7.93 -27.70 -12.72
N GLY A 386 7.15 -26.81 -13.32
CA GLY A 386 7.32 -25.36 -13.22
C GLY A 386 6.87 -24.64 -14.49
N TRP A 387 7.03 -23.32 -14.49
CA TRP A 387 6.79 -22.48 -15.66
C TRP A 387 8.04 -22.44 -16.55
N SER A 388 7.88 -22.48 -17.85
CA SER A 388 8.98 -22.37 -18.81
C SER A 388 8.63 -21.39 -19.91
N ASP A 389 9.62 -20.64 -20.37
CA ASP A 389 9.52 -19.79 -21.56
C ASP A 389 9.31 -20.66 -22.80
N THR A 390 8.24 -20.43 -23.53
CA THR A 390 7.91 -21.15 -24.77
C THR A 390 8.43 -20.44 -26.02
N SER A 391 8.95 -19.22 -25.88
CA SER A 391 9.38 -18.41 -27.02
C SER A 391 10.77 -18.75 -27.57
N GLY A 392 11.61 -19.39 -26.81
CA GLY A 392 12.92 -19.91 -27.26
C GLY A 392 13.94 -18.85 -27.72
N ASN A 393 13.69 -17.55 -27.53
CA ASN A 393 14.60 -16.51 -27.95
C ASN A 393 14.50 -15.28 -27.03
N TYR A 394 15.32 -15.27 -25.97
CA TYR A 394 15.76 -14.01 -25.37
C TYR A 394 17.10 -13.66 -26.01
N ASP A 395 17.10 -12.75 -26.95
CA ASP A 395 18.30 -12.01 -27.30
C ASP A 395 18.52 -10.97 -26.20
N SER A 396 19.30 -11.34 -25.20
CA SER A 396 19.96 -10.38 -24.32
C SER A 396 21.05 -9.70 -25.15
N ASP A 397 20.73 -8.60 -25.79
CA ASP A 397 21.74 -7.67 -26.31
C ASP A 397 22.44 -7.00 -25.11
N ASP A 398 23.30 -7.77 -24.44
CA ASP A 398 24.40 -7.25 -23.66
C ASP A 398 25.63 -7.15 -24.57
N SER A 399 25.76 -6.02 -25.24
CA SER A 399 26.96 -5.67 -25.99
C SER A 399 28.05 -5.16 -25.04
N GLY A 400 28.82 -6.08 -24.47
CA GLY A 400 29.98 -5.79 -23.64
C GLY A 400 31.06 -6.85 -23.76
N SER A 401 31.92 -6.70 -24.79
CA SER A 401 33.27 -7.25 -24.98
C SER A 401 33.55 -8.74 -24.78
N ALA A 402 34.03 -9.25 -25.88
CA ALA A 402 34.67 -10.53 -26.08
C ALA A 402 35.75 -10.87 -25.06
N ASP A 403 35.76 -12.06 -24.53
CA ASP A 403 36.88 -12.96 -24.68
C ASP A 403 36.49 -14.45 -24.57
N SER A 404 37.15 -15.23 -25.39
CA SER A 404 36.96 -16.61 -25.71
C SER A 404 37.33 -17.57 -24.57
N SER A 405 36.52 -18.61 -24.31
CA SER A 405 36.86 -20.02 -24.47
C SER A 405 36.03 -20.97 -23.62
N ASP A 406 35.51 -21.98 -24.35
CA ASP A 406 35.36 -23.40 -23.97
C ASP A 406 34.27 -23.82 -22.97
N GLY A 407 33.33 -24.49 -23.54
CA GLY A 407 32.55 -25.67 -23.27
C GLY A 407 32.20 -26.11 -21.84
N SER A 408 30.89 -26.11 -21.52
CA SER A 408 30.26 -27.33 -20.99
C SER A 408 28.79 -27.06 -20.70
N SER A 409 27.94 -27.93 -21.16
CA SER A 409 26.50 -28.04 -20.94
C SER A 409 26.12 -28.06 -19.44
N GLY A 410 25.20 -27.16 -19.05
CA GLY A 410 24.51 -27.23 -17.77
C GLY A 410 23.31 -26.29 -17.80
N GLY A 411 22.10 -26.88 -17.83
CA GLY A 411 20.86 -26.12 -17.79
C GLY A 411 20.82 -25.24 -16.55
N GLY A 412 20.78 -23.96 -16.78
CA GLY A 412 20.60 -22.94 -15.75
C GLY A 412 19.19 -22.38 -15.87
N ASN A 413 18.39 -22.64 -14.88
CA ASN A 413 17.15 -21.94 -14.61
C ASN A 413 17.52 -20.46 -14.45
N THR A 414 17.14 -19.62 -15.36
CA THR A 414 17.22 -18.17 -15.14
C THR A 414 15.91 -17.74 -14.50
N ASP A 415 15.97 -17.59 -13.18
CA ASP A 415 14.91 -16.93 -12.42
C ASP A 415 14.76 -15.51 -12.96
N TYR A 416 13.62 -15.24 -13.61
CA TYR A 416 13.20 -13.90 -13.95
C TYR A 416 12.64 -13.25 -12.69
N ASP A 417 13.43 -12.39 -12.06
CA ASP A 417 12.98 -11.52 -10.96
C ASP A 417 12.76 -10.09 -11.47
N PRO A 418 11.54 -9.72 -11.78
CA PRO A 418 11.23 -8.37 -12.26
C PRO A 418 11.30 -7.31 -11.15
N ASP A 419 11.42 -7.70 -9.89
CA ASP A 419 11.37 -6.78 -8.74
C ASP A 419 12.72 -6.56 -8.04
N ASN A 420 13.80 -7.22 -8.48
CA ASN A 420 15.11 -7.03 -7.88
C ASN A 420 15.83 -5.77 -8.40
N SER A 421 15.32 -4.62 -8.03
CA SER A 421 16.02 -3.34 -8.15
C SER A 421 16.21 -2.76 -6.75
N GLY A 422 17.12 -3.33 -5.96
CA GLY A 422 17.39 -2.72 -4.67
C GLY A 422 18.44 -3.46 -3.85
N GLY A 423 19.65 -2.94 -3.85
CA GLY A 423 20.61 -3.25 -2.80
C GLY A 423 21.96 -3.74 -3.26
N SER A 424 22.77 -2.87 -3.81
CA SER A 424 24.21 -3.04 -3.78
C SER A 424 24.73 -2.50 -2.46
N SER A 425 25.06 -3.40 -1.54
CA SER A 425 26.02 -3.07 -0.49
C SER A 425 27.41 -3.53 -0.96
N SER A 426 28.23 -2.55 -1.29
CA SER A 426 29.67 -2.70 -1.44
C SER A 426 30.29 -3.15 -0.12
N GLY A 427 30.96 -4.26 -0.12
CA GLY A 427 31.88 -4.68 0.90
C GLY A 427 33.15 -5.17 0.21
N ASP A 428 34.13 -4.28 0.07
CA ASP A 428 35.52 -4.65 -0.14
C ASP A 428 36.00 -5.51 1.02
N ASP A 429 36.57 -6.65 0.76
CA ASP A 429 37.81 -7.00 1.42
C ASP A 429 38.63 -8.00 0.60
N SER A 430 39.82 -7.57 0.38
CA SER A 430 40.96 -8.26 -0.25
C SER A 430 41.66 -9.10 0.80
N GLY A 431 42.19 -10.24 0.42
CA GLY A 431 43.31 -10.83 1.13
C GLY A 431 43.37 -12.33 1.08
N GLY A 432 44.30 -12.78 0.33
CA GLY A 432 44.71 -14.10 -0.01
C GLY A 432 45.24 -14.97 1.11
N ASP A 433 45.38 -16.16 0.70
CA ASP A 433 46.55 -17.05 0.78
C ASP A 433 46.52 -18.21 1.78
N ASP A 434 46.69 -19.37 1.14
CA ASP A 434 47.43 -20.59 1.47
C ASP A 434 47.34 -21.32 2.83
N GLY A 435 47.10 -22.62 2.70
CA GLY A 435 47.92 -23.57 3.44
C GLY A 435 47.23 -24.63 4.27
N SER A 436 47.07 -25.79 3.65
CA SER A 436 47.46 -27.11 4.16
C SER A 436 47.34 -27.49 5.64
N GLY A 437 46.55 -28.53 5.90
CA GLY A 437 47.07 -29.70 6.63
C GLY A 437 46.73 -29.87 8.09
N GLY A 438 46.14 -31.02 8.45
CA GLY A 438 46.56 -31.75 9.62
C GLY A 438 45.54 -31.87 10.76
N ASP A 439 44.91 -32.94 10.77
CA ASP A 439 44.53 -33.96 11.75
C ASP A 439 44.87 -33.79 13.26
N THR A 440 43.94 -34.30 14.08
CA THR A 440 44.02 -35.05 15.33
C THR A 440 43.44 -34.39 16.61
N THR A 441 42.39 -35.10 17.07
CA THR A 441 42.12 -35.63 18.43
C THR A 441 42.18 -34.75 19.68
N GLY A 442 41.09 -34.76 20.39
CA GLY A 442 41.06 -35.20 21.78
C GLY A 442 40.94 -34.20 22.91
N GLY A 443 39.99 -34.44 23.76
CA GLY A 443 40.21 -34.28 25.20
C GLY A 443 39.41 -33.23 25.95
N ASP A 444 38.38 -33.67 26.57
CA ASP A 444 37.82 -33.50 27.91
C ASP A 444 38.37 -32.41 28.87
N THR A 445 37.42 -31.93 29.62
CA THR A 445 37.28 -31.74 31.09
C THR A 445 37.07 -30.30 31.58
N SER A 446 35.89 -30.11 32.12
CA SER A 446 35.50 -29.75 33.50
C SER A 446 36.03 -28.49 34.18
N GLY A 447 35.07 -27.85 34.84
CA GLY A 447 35.27 -27.19 36.14
C GLY A 447 35.02 -25.70 36.17
N GLY A 448 33.97 -25.26 36.80
CA GLY A 448 33.86 -24.78 38.14
C GLY A 448 34.14 -23.28 38.23
N ASP A 449 33.34 -22.55 38.73
CA ASP A 449 32.79 -22.23 40.02
C ASP A 449 32.85 -20.70 40.30
N ASP A 450 31.79 -20.20 40.85
CA ASP A 450 31.57 -19.16 41.82
C ASP A 450 32.24 -17.77 41.78
N GLY A 451 31.39 -16.77 42.08
CA GLY A 451 31.85 -15.53 42.70
C GLY A 451 30.87 -14.38 42.66
N SER A 452 29.95 -14.41 43.61
CA SER A 452 29.12 -13.31 44.11
C SER A 452 29.91 -12.04 44.46
N GLY A 453 29.24 -10.88 44.39
CA GLY A 453 29.73 -9.65 45.00
C GLY A 453 28.74 -8.50 44.86
N ASP A 454 27.82 -8.43 45.83
CA ASP A 454 27.09 -7.23 46.25
C ASP A 454 28.04 -6.09 46.61
N TYR A 455 27.64 -4.88 46.34
CA TYR A 455 27.82 -3.75 47.26
C TYR A 455 26.80 -2.64 47.03
N VAL A 456 26.05 -2.38 48.05
CA VAL A 456 25.21 -1.22 48.38
C VAL A 456 26.13 -0.07 48.88
N ASP A 457 25.74 1.18 48.70
CA ASP A 457 25.57 2.21 49.74
C ASP A 457 25.45 3.61 49.15
N GLU A 458 24.43 4.29 49.42
CA GLU A 458 24.00 5.39 50.30
C GLU A 458 24.84 6.69 50.26
N GLY A 459 24.08 7.80 50.35
CA GLY A 459 24.48 9.08 50.87
C GLY A 459 23.94 10.27 50.10
N SER A 460 22.78 10.82 50.30
CA SER A 460 22.29 11.80 51.30
C SER A 460 22.95 13.19 51.24
N GLY A 461 22.10 14.21 51.24
CA GLY A 461 22.34 15.60 51.62
C GLY A 461 21.77 16.60 50.63
N ASP A 462 20.68 17.18 50.76
CA ASP A 462 19.98 18.07 51.71
C ASP A 462 20.34 19.56 51.53
N ASP A 463 19.32 20.40 51.70
CA ASP A 463 19.25 21.85 51.93
C ASP A 463 19.30 22.79 50.70
N GLY A 464 18.38 23.69 50.50
CA GLY A 464 17.48 24.46 51.35
C GLY A 464 17.24 25.84 50.75
N GLY A 465 16.06 26.38 50.98
CA GLY A 465 15.81 27.83 50.98
C GLY A 465 15.05 28.35 49.74
N ALA A 466 13.80 28.55 49.73
CA ALA A 466 12.84 29.44 50.42
C ALA A 466 12.80 30.88 49.89
N SER A 467 11.57 31.26 49.64
CA SER A 467 10.95 32.60 49.70
C SER A 467 11.20 33.54 48.47
N SER A 468 10.28 34.31 47.97
CA SER A 468 8.98 34.84 48.39
C SER A 468 8.42 35.68 47.27
N GLU A 469 7.06 35.64 47.11
CA GLU A 469 6.12 36.74 46.98
C GLU A 469 6.46 38.00 46.14
N ALA A 470 5.65 38.34 45.15
CA ALA A 470 4.59 39.31 45.33
C ALA A 470 3.77 39.53 44.08
N ALA A 471 2.48 39.62 44.30
CA ALA A 471 1.43 39.99 43.37
C ALA A 471 1.47 41.50 43.02
N ALA A 472 0.93 41.81 41.81
CA ALA A 472 0.13 43.04 41.64
C ALA A 472 -0.76 42.93 40.37
N GLU A 473 -2.04 42.95 40.66
CA GLU A 473 -3.14 43.26 39.72
C GLU A 473 -3.00 44.65 39.12
N ALA A 474 -3.50 44.77 37.90
CA ALA A 474 -4.37 45.88 37.51
C ALA A 474 -4.86 45.74 36.05
N ASP A 475 -6.15 45.53 35.90
CA ASP A 475 -7.07 45.90 34.83
C ASP A 475 -7.66 47.32 35.16
N PRO A 476 -8.47 48.04 34.32
CA PRO A 476 -8.81 47.89 32.91
C PRO A 476 -8.91 49.23 32.13
N SER A 477 -9.32 49.07 30.83
CA SER A 477 -10.20 49.96 30.07
C SER A 477 -9.64 51.19 29.36
N ALA A 478 -10.15 51.25 28.12
CA ALA A 478 -10.50 52.40 27.29
C ALA A 478 -9.49 52.91 26.24
N ALA A 479 -9.65 52.56 25.01
CA ALA A 479 -10.24 53.35 23.91
C ALA A 479 -10.29 52.52 22.64
#